data_97603e7e3f937b562903410bcccf7a09
#
_entry.id   97603e7e3f937b562903410bcccf7a09
#
_cell.length_a   1.000
_cell.length_b   1.000
_cell.length_c   1.000
_cell.angle_alpha   90.00
_cell.angle_beta   90.00
_cell.angle_gamma   90.00
#
_symmetry.space_group_name_H-M   'P 1'
#
loop_
_entity.id
_entity.type
_entity.pdbx_description
1 polymer ?
#
loop_
_entity_poly.entity_id
_entity_poly.type
_entity_poly.pdbx_seq_one_letter_code
_entity_poly.pdbx_strand_id
1 'polypeptide(L)' 'MIIVAIDEINFDKASSILDKLDSKKCMVKIGSVAFNSIGPDLIFYAAEKGFD' A
#
# COMPACT_ATOMS: atom_id res chain seq x y z
N MET A 1 12.17 7.23 9.51
CA MET A 1 11.32 6.56 8.50
C MET A 1 9.87 6.58 8.97
N ILE A 2 8.96 6.81 8.05
CA ILE A 2 7.52 6.85 8.35
C ILE A 2 6.88 5.55 7.91
N ILE A 3 6.07 4.97 8.76
CA ILE A 3 5.30 3.77 8.42
C ILE A 3 3.85 4.19 8.18
N VAL A 4 3.36 3.91 6.98
CA VAL A 4 1.99 4.28 6.59
C VAL A 4 1.15 3.00 6.51
N ALA A 5 0.05 2.98 7.25
CA ALA A 5 -0.87 1.84 7.24
C ALA A 5 -1.91 2.03 6.15
N ILE A 6 -2.11 1.00 5.33
CA ILE A 6 -3.10 1.00 4.27
C ILE A 6 -4.28 0.13 4.72
N ASP A 7 -5.42 0.76 5.00
CA ASP A 7 -6.63 0.10 5.46
C ASP A 7 -7.81 0.27 4.49
N GLU A 8 -7.52 0.67 3.25
CA GLU A 8 -8.58 0.86 2.27
C GLU A 8 -9.12 -0.47 1.74
N ILE A 9 -10.40 -0.46 1.41
CA ILE A 9 -11.06 -1.65 0.84
C ILE A 9 -11.14 -1.61 -0.69
N ASN A 10 -10.67 -0.53 -1.30
CA ASN A 10 -10.74 -0.30 -2.74
C ASN A 10 -9.33 -0.14 -3.29
N PHE A 11 -9.02 -0.90 -4.34
CA PHE A 11 -7.68 -0.86 -4.94
C PHE A 11 -7.32 0.54 -5.45
N ASP A 12 -8.29 1.22 -6.09
CA ASP A 12 -8.02 2.54 -6.65
C ASP A 12 -7.60 3.55 -5.58
N LYS A 13 -8.27 3.51 -4.43
CA LYS A 13 -7.93 4.40 -3.31
C LYS A 13 -6.60 4.03 -2.69
N ALA A 14 -6.35 2.73 -2.52
CA ALA A 14 -5.10 2.27 -1.95
C ALA A 14 -3.92 2.62 -2.86
N SER A 15 -4.07 2.39 -4.16
CA SER A 15 -3.01 2.70 -5.12
C SER A 15 -2.76 4.22 -5.21
N SER A 16 -3.82 5.03 -5.09
CA SER A 16 -3.67 6.49 -5.06
C SER A 16 -2.84 6.95 -3.86
N ILE A 17 -3.05 6.33 -2.70
CA ILE A 17 -2.24 6.62 -1.51
C ILE A 17 -0.79 6.27 -1.77
N LEU A 18 -0.53 5.09 -2.33
CA LEU A 18 0.83 4.65 -2.64
C LEU A 18 1.52 5.58 -3.64
N ASP A 19 0.77 6.06 -4.63
CA ASP A 19 1.31 6.97 -5.64
C ASP A 19 1.79 8.29 -5.05
N LYS A 20 1.22 8.71 -3.93
CA LYS A 20 1.56 9.97 -3.27
C LYS A 20 2.73 9.83 -2.29
N LEU A 21 3.14 8.62 -1.98
CA LEU A 21 4.20 8.37 -1.01
C LEU A 21 5.55 8.19 -1.68
N ASP A 22 6.61 8.59 -0.97
CA ASP A 22 7.97 8.37 -1.44
C ASP A 22 8.49 7.08 -0.81
N SER A 23 8.73 6.05 -1.63
CA SER A 23 9.16 4.74 -1.17
C SER A 23 10.52 4.77 -0.46
N LYS A 24 11.30 5.82 -0.69
CA LYS A 24 12.60 5.98 -0.01
C LYS A 24 12.45 6.50 1.41
N LYS A 25 11.30 7.12 1.73
CA LYS A 25 11.07 7.75 3.02
C LYS A 25 10.03 7.03 3.86
N CYS A 26 9.23 6.17 3.24
CA CYS A 26 8.09 5.52 3.90
C CYS A 26 8.15 4.02 3.74
N MET A 27 7.72 3.32 4.79
CA MET A 27 7.35 1.91 4.69
C MET A 27 5.82 1.83 4.66
N VAL A 28 5.30 0.79 4.04
CA VAL A 28 3.87 0.59 3.94
C VAL A 28 3.49 -0.69 4.68
N LYS A 29 2.48 -0.57 5.54
CA LYS A 29 1.89 -1.72 6.21
C LYS A 29 0.49 -1.94 5.64
N ILE A 30 0.27 -3.10 5.05
CA ILE A 30 -1.03 -3.45 4.50
C ILE A 30 -1.81 -4.20 5.57
N GLY A 31 -2.90 -3.57 6.04
CA GLY A 31 -3.75 -4.15 7.07
C GLY A 31 -4.58 -5.30 6.54
N SER A 32 -5.13 -6.10 7.47
CA SER A 32 -5.93 -7.27 7.09
C SER A 32 -7.19 -6.88 6.29
N VAL A 33 -7.76 -5.73 6.58
CA VAL A 33 -8.94 -5.25 5.85
C VAL A 33 -8.60 -5.02 4.38
N ALA A 34 -7.51 -4.31 4.11
CA ALA A 34 -7.08 -4.06 2.74
C ALA A 34 -6.68 -5.35 2.04
N PHE A 35 -5.94 -6.22 2.73
CA PHE A 35 -5.50 -7.48 2.15
C PHE A 35 -6.69 -8.37 1.78
N ASN A 36 -7.66 -8.50 2.69
CA ASN A 36 -8.82 -9.36 2.45
C ASN A 36 -9.76 -8.81 1.38
N SER A 37 -9.85 -7.47 1.26
CA SER A 37 -10.77 -6.84 0.30
C SER A 37 -10.17 -6.69 -1.09
N ILE A 38 -8.88 -6.39 -1.16
CA ILE A 38 -8.19 -6.11 -2.43
C ILE A 38 -7.42 -7.34 -2.92
N GLY A 39 -6.82 -8.07 -1.99
CA GLY A 39 -6.05 -9.26 -2.28
C GLY A 39 -4.57 -8.95 -2.53
N PRO A 40 -3.81 -9.94 -3.02
CA PRO A 40 -2.37 -9.80 -3.17
C PRO A 40 -1.93 -8.79 -4.22
N ASP A 41 -2.83 -8.36 -5.10
CA ASP A 41 -2.49 -7.38 -6.14
C ASP A 41 -1.94 -6.08 -5.54
N LEU A 42 -2.45 -5.68 -4.36
CA LEU A 42 -1.96 -4.48 -3.70
C LEU A 42 -0.51 -4.65 -3.24
N ILE A 43 -0.15 -5.84 -2.81
CA ILE A 43 1.23 -6.15 -2.40
C ILE A 43 2.16 -6.05 -3.60
N PHE A 44 1.77 -6.60 -4.72
CA PHE A 44 2.58 -6.52 -5.95
C PHE A 44 2.70 -5.08 -6.42
N TYR A 45 1.62 -4.32 -6.36
CA TYR A 45 1.65 -2.91 -6.74
C TYR A 45 2.62 -2.12 -5.87
N ALA A 46 2.57 -2.32 -4.56
CA ALA A 46 3.49 -1.64 -3.65
C ALA A 46 4.94 -2.05 -3.91
N ALA A 47 5.19 -3.32 -4.17
CA ALA A 47 6.54 -3.82 -4.46
C ALA A 47 7.10 -3.18 -5.73
N GLU A 48 6.28 -3.05 -6.77
CA GLU A 48 6.71 -2.40 -8.02
C GLU A 48 7.06 -0.93 -7.82
N LYS A 49 6.43 -0.28 -6.86
CA LYS A 49 6.73 1.10 -6.49
C LYS A 49 7.97 1.23 -5.61
N GLY A 50 8.53 0.11 -5.16
CA GLY A 50 9.72 0.11 -4.34
C GLY A 50 9.47 0.07 -2.84
N PHE A 51 8.24 -0.15 -2.41
CA PHE A 51 7.93 -0.33 -0.98
C PHE A 51 8.24 -1.76 -0.54
N ASP A 52 8.68 -1.86 0.69
CA ASP A 52 8.92 -3.15 1.33
C ASP A 52 7.67 -3.70 2.01
#